data_d1093a382b443cef2fddd75511f9e8ac
#
_entry.id   d1093a382b443cef2fddd75511f9e8ac
#
_cell.length_a   1.000
_cell.length_b   1.000
_cell.length_c   1.000
_cell.angle_alpha   90.00
_cell.angle_beta   90.00
_cell.angle_gamma   90.00
#
_symmetry.space_group_name_H-M   'P 1'
#
loop_
_entity.id
_entity.type
_entity.pdbx_description
1 polymer ?
#
loop_
_entity_poly.entity_id
_entity_poly.type
_entity_poly.pdbx_seq_one_letter_code
_entity_poly.pdbx_strand_id
1 'polypeptide(L)'
;VLLDNNPSPTREEVRDWFNKQRNLCRCTGYKPLIDATMAAAAVMRGEMTKEDLVFKQTGDSIVGTNYIRPSAAQKVTGTWDFGADDALKMPSGTLRLALTQAKVSHANILSIDTTEAESMPGVVRVITAKDIKAAGGTNKINGLVMLPKHNKTDGFERPVLCDEKIFQFGDAIAIVAADTEEHARAAAEAVKVEIEELPAYMNAMDAIAPDAAEIHPGTPNA
;
A
#
# COMPACT_ATOMS: atom_id res chain seq x y z
N VAL A 1 -15.29 7.52 -28.25
CA VAL A 1 -16.42 8.47 -28.22
C VAL A 1 -16.00 9.85 -28.77
N LEU A 2 -14.97 10.54 -28.21
CA LEU A 2 -14.57 11.83 -28.75
C LEU A 2 -14.18 11.74 -30.22
N LEU A 3 -13.28 10.82 -30.56
CA LEU A 3 -12.74 10.66 -31.91
C LEU A 3 -13.77 10.10 -32.92
N ASP A 4 -14.78 9.38 -32.44
CA ASP A 4 -15.88 8.91 -33.27
C ASP A 4 -16.78 10.07 -33.73
N ASN A 5 -16.92 11.09 -32.88
CA ASN A 5 -17.73 12.29 -33.17
C ASN A 5 -16.93 13.41 -33.81
N ASN A 6 -15.64 13.51 -33.51
CA ASN A 6 -14.71 14.48 -34.07
C ASN A 6 -13.36 13.80 -34.37
N PRO A 7 -13.16 13.30 -35.59
CA PRO A 7 -11.91 12.62 -35.96
C PRO A 7 -10.70 13.54 -36.11
N SER A 8 -10.91 14.86 -36.11
CA SER A 8 -9.85 15.86 -36.27
C SER A 8 -9.90 16.94 -35.17
N PRO A 9 -9.84 16.54 -33.87
CA PRO A 9 -9.94 17.51 -32.80
C PRO A 9 -8.67 18.36 -32.69
N THR A 10 -8.84 19.59 -32.24
CA THR A 10 -7.75 20.40 -31.72
C THR A 10 -7.35 19.95 -30.32
N ARG A 11 -6.14 20.31 -29.87
CA ARG A 11 -5.69 20.00 -28.49
C ARG A 11 -6.60 20.65 -27.43
N GLU A 12 -7.17 21.81 -27.73
CA GLU A 12 -8.11 22.52 -26.85
C GLU A 12 -9.42 21.74 -26.72
N GLU A 13 -9.99 21.30 -27.83
CA GLU A 13 -11.21 20.46 -27.83
C GLU A 13 -11.02 19.15 -27.08
N VAL A 14 -9.86 18.52 -27.19
CA VAL A 14 -9.52 17.33 -26.40
C VAL A 14 -9.49 17.65 -24.90
N ARG A 15 -8.85 18.77 -24.52
CA ARG A 15 -8.80 19.22 -23.11
C ARG A 15 -10.19 19.51 -22.58
N ASP A 16 -10.99 20.25 -23.36
CA ASP A 16 -12.34 20.63 -22.97
C ASP A 16 -13.26 19.42 -22.85
N TRP A 17 -13.08 18.41 -23.70
CA TRP A 17 -13.80 17.16 -23.59
C TRP A 17 -13.47 16.45 -22.27
N PHE A 18 -12.19 16.32 -21.90
CA PHE A 18 -11.79 15.73 -20.62
C PHE A 18 -12.37 16.53 -19.44
N ASN A 19 -12.31 17.86 -19.49
CA ASN A 19 -12.87 18.72 -18.45
C ASN A 19 -14.39 18.55 -18.34
N LYS A 20 -15.11 18.55 -19.46
CA LYS A 20 -16.55 18.35 -19.50
C LYS A 20 -16.98 17.00 -18.95
N GLN A 21 -16.20 15.95 -19.18
CA GLN A 21 -16.43 14.62 -18.67
C GLN A 21 -15.91 14.43 -17.23
N ARG A 22 -15.36 15.48 -16.60
CA ARG A 22 -14.80 15.47 -15.25
C ARG A 22 -13.71 14.40 -15.04
N ASN A 23 -12.90 14.15 -16.06
CA ASN A 23 -11.79 13.22 -15.98
C ASN A 23 -10.65 13.85 -15.18
N LEU A 24 -10.49 13.41 -13.93
CA LEU A 24 -9.40 13.82 -13.05
C LEU A 24 -8.28 12.79 -13.05
N CYS A 25 -7.04 13.27 -13.22
CA CYS A 25 -5.85 12.45 -13.13
C CYS A 25 -5.03 12.81 -11.88
N ARG A 26 -5.03 11.95 -10.88
CA ARG A 26 -4.25 12.15 -9.65
C ARG A 26 -2.74 12.17 -9.92
N CYS A 27 -2.29 11.47 -10.96
CA CYS A 27 -0.89 11.42 -11.40
C CYS A 27 -0.48 12.60 -12.27
N THR A 28 -1.37 13.58 -12.49
CA THR A 28 -1.13 14.77 -13.33
C THR A 28 -0.71 14.47 -14.78
N GLY A 29 -1.11 13.32 -15.31
CA GLY A 29 -0.80 12.87 -16.69
C GLY A 29 -1.60 13.54 -17.80
N TYR A 30 -2.13 14.73 -17.59
CA TYR A 30 -3.01 15.41 -18.53
C TYR A 30 -2.37 15.67 -19.89
N LYS A 31 -1.12 16.18 -19.90
CA LYS A 31 -0.41 16.46 -21.17
C LYS A 31 -0.17 15.17 -21.99
N PRO A 32 0.41 14.08 -21.42
CA PRO A 32 0.55 12.81 -22.12
C PRO A 32 -0.76 12.22 -22.63
N LEU A 33 -1.88 12.37 -21.91
CA LEU A 33 -3.18 11.89 -22.34
C LEU A 33 -3.70 12.65 -23.56
N ILE A 34 -3.53 13.98 -23.59
CA ILE A 34 -3.89 14.80 -24.75
C ILE A 34 -2.99 14.44 -25.93
N ASP A 35 -1.67 14.29 -25.71
CA ASP A 35 -0.73 13.89 -26.74
C ASP A 35 -1.10 12.54 -27.36
N ALA A 36 -1.44 11.55 -26.52
CA ALA A 36 -1.88 10.22 -26.95
C ALA A 36 -3.20 10.27 -27.75
N THR A 37 -4.15 11.11 -27.34
CA THR A 37 -5.41 11.30 -28.07
C THR A 37 -5.17 11.90 -29.45
N MET A 38 -4.29 12.91 -29.55
CA MET A 38 -3.91 13.51 -30.82
C MET A 38 -3.21 12.53 -31.75
N ALA A 39 -2.30 11.70 -31.21
CA ALA A 39 -1.62 10.64 -31.96
C ALA A 39 -2.61 9.57 -32.45
N ALA A 40 -3.54 9.14 -31.59
CA ALA A 40 -4.60 8.20 -31.97
C ALA A 40 -5.48 8.77 -33.10
N ALA A 41 -5.84 10.06 -33.03
CA ALA A 41 -6.59 10.72 -34.09
C ALA A 41 -5.83 10.71 -35.43
N ALA A 42 -4.52 10.98 -35.40
CA ALA A 42 -3.68 10.95 -36.60
C ALA A 42 -3.59 9.55 -37.22
N VAL A 43 -3.47 8.50 -36.38
CA VAL A 43 -3.52 7.10 -36.85
C VAL A 43 -4.88 6.78 -37.46
N MET A 44 -5.98 7.18 -36.82
CA MET A 44 -7.33 6.94 -37.35
C MET A 44 -7.59 7.63 -38.69
N ARG A 45 -6.95 8.78 -38.93
CA ARG A 45 -7.01 9.49 -40.24
C ARG A 45 -6.03 8.96 -41.28
N GLY A 46 -5.16 8.00 -40.91
CA GLY A 46 -4.13 7.48 -41.81
C GLY A 46 -2.92 8.39 -42.02
N GLU A 47 -2.76 9.43 -41.20
CA GLU A 47 -1.62 10.37 -41.22
C GLU A 47 -0.38 9.79 -40.54
N MET A 48 -0.58 8.81 -39.66
CA MET A 48 0.46 8.06 -38.96
C MET A 48 0.11 6.58 -38.95
N THR A 49 1.12 5.73 -38.79
CA THR A 49 0.96 4.31 -38.55
C THR A 49 1.10 3.99 -37.07
N LYS A 50 0.68 2.82 -36.62
CA LYS A 50 0.91 2.36 -35.24
C LYS A 50 2.41 2.16 -34.98
N GLU A 51 3.17 1.77 -36.00
CA GLU A 51 4.60 1.54 -35.98
C GLU A 51 5.40 2.83 -35.72
N ASP A 52 4.85 4.00 -36.12
CA ASP A 52 5.46 5.31 -35.86
C ASP A 52 5.39 5.67 -34.36
N LEU A 53 4.47 5.08 -33.62
CA LEU A 53 4.29 5.29 -32.18
C LEU A 53 5.13 4.33 -31.34
N VAL A 54 5.71 3.30 -31.95
CA VAL A 54 6.55 2.34 -31.22
C VAL A 54 7.91 2.96 -30.94
N PHE A 55 8.36 2.85 -29.69
CA PHE A 55 9.71 3.28 -29.31
C PHE A 55 10.76 2.57 -30.16
N LYS A 56 11.62 3.35 -30.81
CA LYS A 56 12.79 2.85 -31.53
C LYS A 56 14.03 3.27 -30.77
N GLN A 57 14.79 2.28 -30.27
CA GLN A 57 16.03 2.56 -29.58
C GLN A 57 17.08 3.13 -30.58
N THR A 58 17.62 4.29 -30.22
CA THR A 58 18.72 4.93 -30.95
C THR A 58 19.93 4.96 -30.02
N GLY A 59 20.95 4.12 -30.30
CA GLY A 59 22.16 3.98 -29.48
C GLY A 59 22.09 2.83 -28.47
N ASP A 60 23.15 2.72 -27.65
CA ASP A 60 23.40 1.56 -26.80
C ASP A 60 22.74 1.66 -25.39
N SER A 61 22.19 2.82 -25.04
CA SER A 61 21.61 3.07 -23.71
C SER A 61 20.11 3.35 -23.78
N ILE A 62 19.36 2.75 -22.85
CA ILE A 62 17.93 3.06 -22.62
C ILE A 62 17.80 4.28 -21.71
N VAL A 63 18.81 4.57 -20.89
CA VAL A 63 18.81 5.70 -19.95
C VAL A 63 18.70 7.02 -20.72
N GLY A 64 17.77 7.87 -20.31
CA GLY A 64 17.48 9.15 -20.97
C GLY A 64 16.60 9.06 -22.21
N THR A 65 16.04 7.90 -22.53
CA THR A 65 15.11 7.70 -23.64
C THR A 65 13.65 7.58 -23.19
N ASN A 66 12.72 7.68 -24.12
CA ASN A 66 11.28 7.48 -23.87
C ASN A 66 10.90 6.00 -23.99
N TYR A 67 11.69 5.10 -23.38
CA TYR A 67 11.40 3.69 -23.40
C TYR A 67 10.01 3.38 -22.81
N ILE A 68 9.23 2.57 -23.52
CA ILE A 68 7.87 2.22 -23.08
C ILE A 68 7.96 1.26 -21.90
N ARG A 69 7.20 1.58 -20.83
CA ARG A 69 7.09 0.68 -19.69
C ARG A 69 6.63 -0.72 -20.13
N PRO A 70 7.34 -1.81 -19.80
CA PRO A 70 7.00 -3.16 -20.26
C PRO A 70 5.56 -3.60 -19.95
N SER A 71 5.02 -3.16 -18.81
CA SER A 71 3.63 -3.48 -18.40
C SER A 71 2.57 -2.56 -19.00
N ALA A 72 2.93 -1.56 -19.84
CA ALA A 72 1.99 -0.54 -20.30
C ALA A 72 0.86 -1.13 -21.16
N ALA A 73 1.19 -1.99 -22.11
CA ALA A 73 0.21 -2.62 -23.00
C ALA A 73 -0.80 -3.47 -22.22
N GLN A 74 -0.32 -4.31 -21.32
CA GLN A 74 -1.17 -5.17 -20.50
C GLN A 74 -2.10 -4.36 -19.59
N LYS A 75 -1.61 -3.25 -19.00
CA LYS A 75 -2.45 -2.37 -18.19
C LYS A 75 -3.55 -1.67 -18.99
N VAL A 76 -3.22 -1.23 -20.20
CA VAL A 76 -4.20 -0.55 -21.07
C VAL A 76 -5.25 -1.52 -21.60
N THR A 77 -4.87 -2.77 -21.88
CA THR A 77 -5.78 -3.82 -22.37
C THR A 77 -6.51 -4.57 -21.24
N GLY A 78 -6.19 -4.28 -19.97
CA GLY A 78 -6.80 -4.96 -18.82
C GLY A 78 -6.35 -6.41 -18.63
N THR A 79 -5.19 -6.78 -19.19
CA THR A 79 -4.63 -8.15 -19.07
C THR A 79 -3.49 -8.25 -18.05
N TRP A 80 -3.20 -7.16 -17.35
CA TRP A 80 -2.20 -7.14 -16.28
C TRP A 80 -2.80 -7.68 -14.99
N ASP A 81 -2.15 -8.69 -14.42
CA ASP A 81 -2.51 -9.19 -13.09
C ASP A 81 -1.92 -8.28 -12.00
N PHE A 82 -2.75 -7.86 -11.06
CA PHE A 82 -2.35 -7.25 -9.81
C PHE A 82 -2.32 -8.31 -8.69
N GLY A 83 -1.76 -7.98 -7.52
CA GLY A 83 -1.61 -8.95 -6.45
C GLY A 83 -2.92 -9.65 -6.03
N ALA A 84 -4.06 -8.97 -6.11
CA ALA A 84 -5.36 -9.60 -5.85
C ALA A 84 -5.75 -10.63 -6.90
N ASP A 85 -5.40 -10.40 -8.17
CA ASP A 85 -5.67 -11.36 -9.26
C ASP A 85 -4.78 -12.60 -9.12
N ASP A 86 -3.52 -12.41 -8.71
CA ASP A 86 -2.61 -13.51 -8.40
C ASP A 86 -3.14 -14.35 -7.22
N ALA A 87 -3.72 -13.71 -6.21
CA ALA A 87 -4.32 -14.41 -5.08
C ALA A 87 -5.48 -15.35 -5.49
N LEU A 88 -6.23 -15.00 -6.53
CA LEU A 88 -7.30 -15.85 -7.10
C LEU A 88 -6.75 -17.09 -7.83
N LYS A 89 -5.48 -17.04 -8.27
CA LYS A 89 -4.81 -18.12 -9.01
C LYS A 89 -3.97 -19.02 -8.12
N MET A 90 -3.92 -18.75 -6.81
CA MET A 90 -3.17 -19.57 -5.87
C MET A 90 -3.71 -21.00 -5.80
N PRO A 91 -2.83 -22.00 -5.53
CA PRO A 91 -3.24 -23.39 -5.39
C PRO A 91 -4.36 -23.55 -4.37
N SER A 92 -5.21 -24.57 -4.59
CA SER A 92 -6.22 -24.97 -3.61
C SER A 92 -5.60 -25.28 -2.26
N GLY A 93 -6.20 -24.80 -1.18
CA GLY A 93 -5.68 -24.95 0.17
C GLY A 93 -4.69 -23.86 0.60
N THR A 94 -4.40 -22.88 -0.25
CA THR A 94 -3.64 -21.69 0.16
C THR A 94 -4.42 -20.92 1.22
N LEU A 95 -3.79 -20.69 2.37
CA LEU A 95 -4.41 -19.99 3.50
C LEU A 95 -4.56 -18.50 3.19
N ARG A 96 -5.59 -17.91 3.79
CA ARG A 96 -5.84 -16.48 3.79
C ARG A 96 -5.38 -15.88 5.10
N LEU A 97 -4.80 -14.68 5.01
CA LEU A 97 -4.31 -13.97 6.19
C LEU A 97 -5.15 -12.73 6.46
N ALA A 98 -5.45 -12.48 7.73
CA ALA A 98 -6.02 -11.23 8.20
C ALA A 98 -5.22 -10.72 9.40
N LEU A 99 -5.24 -9.41 9.61
CA LEU A 99 -4.56 -8.76 10.72
C LEU A 99 -5.56 -8.34 11.80
N THR A 100 -5.25 -8.64 13.04
CA THR A 100 -5.80 -7.90 14.18
C THR A 100 -5.06 -6.58 14.28
N GLN A 101 -5.76 -5.48 14.12
CA GLN A 101 -5.18 -4.15 14.07
C GLN A 101 -5.66 -3.29 15.24
N ALA A 102 -4.75 -2.42 15.72
CA ALA A 102 -5.07 -1.42 16.74
C ALA A 102 -6.16 -0.46 16.25
N LYS A 103 -7.16 -0.23 17.11
CA LYS A 103 -8.29 0.70 16.86
C LYS A 103 -8.11 2.04 17.60
N VAL A 104 -6.92 2.24 18.18
CA VAL A 104 -6.50 3.48 18.87
C VAL A 104 -5.12 3.91 18.34
N SER A 105 -4.79 5.19 18.54
CA SER A 105 -3.56 5.76 18.00
C SER A 105 -2.35 5.62 18.93
N HIS A 106 -2.56 5.48 20.24
CA HIS A 106 -1.49 5.37 21.22
C HIS A 106 -2.01 4.67 22.48
N ALA A 107 -1.42 3.56 22.86
CA ALA A 107 -1.81 2.80 24.04
C ALA A 107 -0.70 1.84 24.51
N ASN A 108 -0.73 1.48 25.78
CA ASN A 108 -0.04 0.28 26.28
C ASN A 108 -0.94 -0.93 26.07
N ILE A 109 -0.36 -2.06 25.67
CA ILE A 109 -1.06 -3.34 25.59
C ILE A 109 -0.86 -4.07 26.93
N LEU A 110 -1.98 -4.35 27.60
CA LEU A 110 -1.97 -5.05 28.88
C LEU A 110 -2.03 -6.57 28.69
N SER A 111 -2.88 -7.01 27.75
CA SER A 111 -2.98 -8.43 27.41
C SER A 111 -3.46 -8.64 25.97
N ILE A 112 -3.10 -9.79 25.40
CA ILE A 112 -3.59 -10.29 24.10
C ILE A 112 -4.09 -11.71 24.34
N ASP A 113 -5.40 -11.94 24.16
CA ASP A 113 -6.04 -13.24 24.28
C ASP A 113 -6.51 -13.71 22.88
N THR A 114 -5.91 -14.81 22.41
CA THR A 114 -6.18 -15.41 21.10
C THR A 114 -7.09 -16.64 21.17
N THR A 115 -7.51 -17.03 22.38
CA THR A 115 -8.20 -18.30 22.66
C THR A 115 -9.48 -18.48 21.84
N GLU A 116 -10.31 -17.43 21.77
CA GLU A 116 -11.54 -17.45 21.00
C GLU A 116 -11.24 -17.57 19.50
N ALA A 117 -10.31 -16.76 18.98
CA ALA A 117 -9.93 -16.75 17.59
C ALA A 117 -9.36 -18.11 17.13
N GLU A 118 -8.51 -18.74 17.95
CA GLU A 118 -7.91 -20.06 17.67
C GLU A 118 -8.94 -21.19 17.59
N SER A 119 -10.06 -21.06 18.29
CA SER A 119 -11.14 -22.05 18.31
C SER A 119 -12.15 -21.92 17.18
N MET A 120 -12.08 -20.84 16.39
CA MET A 120 -13.05 -20.55 15.34
C MET A 120 -12.90 -21.50 14.13
N PRO A 121 -14.01 -21.81 13.44
CA PRO A 121 -13.99 -22.66 12.25
C PRO A 121 -13.03 -22.14 11.18
N GLY A 122 -12.28 -23.04 10.56
CA GLY A 122 -11.38 -22.72 9.44
C GLY A 122 -10.06 -22.04 9.86
N VAL A 123 -9.91 -21.66 11.11
CA VAL A 123 -8.66 -21.08 11.62
C VAL A 123 -7.59 -22.16 11.74
N VAL A 124 -6.44 -21.91 11.12
CA VAL A 124 -5.28 -22.80 11.16
C VAL A 124 -4.29 -22.35 12.24
N ARG A 125 -4.08 -21.03 12.36
CA ARG A 125 -3.16 -20.47 13.35
C ARG A 125 -3.42 -18.99 13.59
N VAL A 126 -3.23 -18.56 14.84
CA VAL A 126 -3.06 -17.17 15.23
C VAL A 126 -1.59 -16.95 15.62
N ILE A 127 -0.97 -15.94 15.06
CA ILE A 127 0.45 -15.62 15.25
C ILE A 127 0.55 -14.27 15.93
N THR A 128 1.30 -14.21 17.02
CA THR A 128 1.59 -13.01 17.79
C THR A 128 3.10 -12.74 17.85
N ALA A 129 3.50 -11.65 18.46
CA ALA A 129 4.91 -11.37 18.71
C ALA A 129 5.62 -12.48 19.51
N LYS A 130 4.88 -13.18 20.39
CA LYS A 130 5.42 -14.32 21.15
C LYS A 130 5.88 -15.45 20.22
N ASP A 131 5.13 -15.74 19.18
CA ASP A 131 5.47 -16.79 18.20
C ASP A 131 6.73 -16.40 17.41
N ILE A 132 6.85 -15.13 17.00
CA ILE A 132 8.06 -14.63 16.32
C ILE A 132 9.29 -14.82 17.20
N LYS A 133 9.19 -14.41 18.47
CA LYS A 133 10.29 -14.55 19.45
C LYS A 133 10.62 -16.03 19.74
N ALA A 134 9.61 -16.88 19.89
CA ALA A 134 9.77 -18.31 20.11
C ALA A 134 10.44 -19.03 18.93
N ALA A 135 10.20 -18.56 17.71
CA ALA A 135 10.87 -19.07 16.50
C ALA A 135 12.31 -18.53 16.32
N GLY A 136 12.84 -17.75 17.27
CA GLY A 136 14.18 -17.16 17.18
C GLY A 136 14.25 -15.90 16.29
N GLY A 137 13.11 -15.38 15.85
CA GLY A 137 13.02 -14.15 15.08
C GLY A 137 13.09 -12.88 15.95
N THR A 138 13.40 -11.75 15.33
CA THR A 138 13.26 -10.45 15.98
C THR A 138 11.90 -9.84 15.64
N ASN A 139 11.21 -9.36 16.68
CA ASN A 139 9.93 -8.63 16.51
C ASN A 139 10.15 -7.11 16.25
N LYS A 140 11.29 -6.75 15.69
CA LYS A 140 11.64 -5.34 15.42
C LYS A 140 11.81 -5.09 13.94
N ILE A 141 11.19 -4.01 13.45
CA ILE A 141 11.45 -3.48 12.11
C ILE A 141 12.58 -2.46 12.26
N ASN A 142 13.72 -2.76 11.68
CA ASN A 142 14.81 -1.81 11.58
C ASN A 142 14.47 -0.78 10.49
N GLY A 143 13.64 0.21 10.85
CA GLY A 143 12.97 1.12 9.90
C GLY A 143 13.84 2.23 9.33
N LEU A 144 15.06 2.42 9.79
CA LEU A 144 15.86 3.59 9.44
C LEU A 144 17.04 3.28 8.51
N VAL A 145 16.87 2.30 7.63
CA VAL A 145 17.77 2.08 6.47
C VAL A 145 17.95 3.36 5.62
N MET A 146 17.05 4.33 5.74
CA MET A 146 17.06 5.57 4.96
C MET A 146 17.91 6.69 5.54
N LEU A 147 18.47 6.57 6.77
CA LEU A 147 19.29 7.57 7.41
C LEU A 147 20.66 7.00 7.82
N PRO A 148 21.53 6.62 6.88
CA PRO A 148 22.78 5.89 7.17
C PRO A 148 23.81 6.69 7.97
N LYS A 149 23.61 7.97 8.22
CA LYS A 149 24.57 8.82 8.94
C LYS A 149 24.19 9.14 10.39
N HIS A 150 23.01 8.76 10.81
CA HIS A 150 22.54 8.97 12.18
C HIS A 150 22.32 7.60 12.82
N ASN A 151 23.39 6.97 13.29
CA ASN A 151 23.37 5.69 14.01
C ASN A 151 22.59 5.73 15.36
N LYS A 152 21.58 6.57 15.47
CA LYS A 152 20.69 6.67 16.63
C LYS A 152 19.30 6.21 16.24
N THR A 153 19.23 4.99 15.73
CA THR A 153 17.93 4.32 15.48
C THR A 153 17.48 3.51 16.68
N ASP A 154 18.37 3.30 17.63
CA ASP A 154 18.07 2.61 18.88
C ASP A 154 17.02 3.42 19.64
N GLY A 155 15.89 2.77 19.94
CA GLY A 155 14.75 3.37 20.62
C GLY A 155 13.59 3.78 19.70
N PHE A 156 13.79 3.83 18.38
CA PHE A 156 12.73 4.14 17.41
C PHE A 156 12.25 2.92 16.60
N GLU A 157 12.71 1.72 16.96
CA GLU A 157 12.28 0.50 16.29
C GLU A 157 10.79 0.26 16.53
N ARG A 158 10.11 -0.01 15.43
CA ARG A 158 8.71 -0.43 15.44
C ARG A 158 8.63 -1.95 15.55
N PRO A 159 7.72 -2.50 16.34
CA PRO A 159 7.48 -3.94 16.32
C PRO A 159 6.88 -4.39 14.98
N VAL A 160 7.12 -5.64 14.60
CA VAL A 160 6.40 -6.31 13.49
C VAL A 160 4.96 -6.54 13.91
N LEU A 161 4.76 -7.09 15.11
CA LEU A 161 3.47 -7.21 15.78
C LEU A 161 3.57 -6.55 17.15
N CYS A 162 2.69 -5.63 17.45
CA CYS A 162 2.66 -4.95 18.73
C CYS A 162 2.31 -5.93 19.86
N ASP A 163 3.11 -5.96 20.92
CA ASP A 163 2.92 -6.79 22.09
C ASP A 163 2.99 -6.03 23.43
N GLU A 164 3.57 -4.84 23.43
CA GLU A 164 3.70 -3.99 24.61
C GLU A 164 3.05 -2.63 24.41
N LYS A 165 3.17 -2.06 23.20
CA LYS A 165 2.72 -0.70 22.90
C LYS A 165 2.18 -0.55 21.49
N ILE A 166 1.14 0.26 21.34
CA ILE A 166 0.56 0.72 20.09
C ILE A 166 1.09 2.12 19.81
N PHE A 167 1.65 2.36 18.63
CA PHE A 167 2.27 3.60 18.22
C PHE A 167 1.41 4.41 17.26
N GLN A 168 0.48 3.75 16.56
CA GLN A 168 -0.45 4.41 15.64
C GLN A 168 -1.68 3.56 15.40
N PHE A 169 -2.75 4.21 14.95
CA PHE A 169 -3.95 3.52 14.48
C PHE A 169 -3.60 2.56 13.35
N GLY A 170 -4.09 1.32 13.45
CA GLY A 170 -3.84 0.29 12.45
C GLY A 170 -2.57 -0.54 12.65
N ASP A 171 -1.80 -0.32 13.71
CA ASP A 171 -0.66 -1.18 14.06
C ASP A 171 -1.12 -2.64 14.17
N ALA A 172 -0.34 -3.54 13.58
CA ALA A 172 -0.62 -4.98 13.62
C ALA A 172 -0.31 -5.57 15.00
N ILE A 173 -1.22 -6.35 15.55
CA ILE A 173 -1.11 -7.00 16.87
C ILE A 173 -1.00 -8.52 16.70
N ALA A 174 -1.81 -9.10 15.81
CA ALA A 174 -1.78 -10.51 15.50
C ALA A 174 -2.04 -10.75 14.01
N ILE A 175 -1.60 -11.91 13.50
CA ILE A 175 -1.91 -12.41 12.16
C ILE A 175 -2.72 -13.67 12.33
N VAL A 176 -3.89 -13.72 11.71
CA VAL A 176 -4.71 -14.94 11.66
C VAL A 176 -4.58 -15.57 10.28
N ALA A 177 -4.28 -16.87 10.26
CA ALA A 177 -4.27 -17.69 9.06
C ALA A 177 -5.48 -18.64 9.07
N ALA A 178 -6.30 -18.61 8.04
CA ALA A 178 -7.49 -19.45 7.92
C ALA A 178 -7.68 -19.96 6.48
N ASP A 179 -8.59 -20.91 6.31
CA ASP A 179 -8.93 -21.52 5.01
C ASP A 179 -9.64 -20.56 4.05
N THR A 180 -10.37 -19.58 4.57
CA THR A 180 -11.06 -18.54 3.80
C THR A 180 -10.74 -17.15 4.32
N GLU A 181 -10.95 -16.14 3.47
CA GLU A 181 -10.79 -14.73 3.88
C GLU A 181 -11.83 -14.34 4.95
N GLU A 182 -13.05 -14.85 4.85
CA GLU A 182 -14.12 -14.60 5.81
C GLU A 182 -13.75 -15.15 7.19
N HIS A 183 -13.26 -16.39 7.27
CA HIS A 183 -12.81 -16.98 8.52
C HIS A 183 -11.62 -16.23 9.11
N ALA A 184 -10.65 -15.87 8.27
CA ALA A 184 -9.48 -15.10 8.73
C ALA A 184 -9.88 -13.74 9.32
N ARG A 185 -10.77 -13.00 8.65
CA ARG A 185 -11.27 -11.71 9.13
C ARG A 185 -12.09 -11.81 10.40
N ALA A 186 -13.03 -12.76 10.45
CA ALA A 186 -13.85 -12.98 11.63
C ALA A 186 -13.00 -13.35 12.86
N ALA A 187 -12.02 -14.22 12.68
CA ALA A 187 -11.12 -14.58 13.76
C ALA A 187 -10.16 -13.46 14.17
N ALA A 188 -9.71 -12.63 13.21
CA ALA A 188 -8.91 -11.45 13.54
C ALA A 188 -9.67 -10.42 14.40
N GLU A 189 -10.98 -10.30 14.20
CA GLU A 189 -11.85 -9.46 15.05
C GLU A 189 -12.14 -10.10 16.42
N ALA A 190 -12.05 -11.42 16.56
CA ALA A 190 -12.27 -12.15 17.81
C ALA A 190 -11.04 -12.15 18.74
N VAL A 191 -9.87 -11.73 18.29
CA VAL A 191 -8.72 -11.53 19.17
C VAL A 191 -8.99 -10.39 20.13
N LYS A 192 -8.93 -10.67 21.45
CA LYS A 192 -9.18 -9.68 22.49
C LYS A 192 -7.86 -9.03 22.90
N VAL A 193 -7.87 -7.70 22.90
CA VAL A 193 -6.72 -6.90 23.30
C VAL A 193 -7.16 -5.94 24.40
N GLU A 194 -6.59 -6.10 25.58
CA GLU A 194 -6.76 -5.12 26.68
C GLU A 194 -5.70 -4.05 26.56
N ILE A 195 -6.12 -2.81 26.63
CA ILE A 195 -5.25 -1.64 26.46
C ILE A 195 -5.45 -0.62 27.57
N GLU A 196 -4.39 0.13 27.82
CA GLU A 196 -4.43 1.40 28.54
C GLU A 196 -4.15 2.51 27.53
N GLU A 197 -5.19 3.29 27.20
CA GLU A 197 -5.06 4.34 26.19
C GLU A 197 -4.19 5.49 26.71
N LEU A 198 -3.29 5.97 25.86
CA LEU A 198 -2.37 7.07 26.13
C LEU A 198 -2.71 8.29 25.27
N PRO A 199 -2.25 9.52 25.66
CA PRO A 199 -2.42 10.70 24.84
C PRO A 199 -1.87 10.50 23.43
N ALA A 200 -2.66 10.82 22.41
CA ALA A 200 -2.27 10.77 21.01
C ALA A 200 -2.01 12.19 20.47
N TYR A 201 -0.91 12.35 19.77
CA TYR A 201 -0.50 13.65 19.23
C TYR A 201 -0.70 13.67 17.71
N MET A 202 -1.48 14.64 17.22
CA MET A 202 -1.81 14.77 15.81
C MET A 202 -0.94 15.78 15.06
N ASN A 203 -0.04 16.45 15.77
CA ASN A 203 0.95 17.37 15.20
C ASN A 203 2.26 17.34 15.98
N ALA A 204 3.33 17.76 15.33
CA ALA A 204 4.68 17.71 15.90
C ALA A 204 4.84 18.64 17.12
N MET A 205 4.16 19.80 17.14
CA MET A 205 4.34 20.77 18.22
C MET A 205 3.78 20.26 19.54
N ASP A 206 2.64 19.57 19.51
CA ASP A 206 2.05 18.94 20.69
C ASP A 206 2.91 17.74 21.16
N ALA A 207 3.48 17.00 20.23
CA ALA A 207 4.31 15.85 20.54
C ALA A 207 5.64 16.21 21.24
N ILE A 208 6.19 17.40 20.97
CA ILE A 208 7.44 17.87 21.57
C ILE A 208 7.23 18.80 22.79
N ALA A 209 5.98 19.01 23.21
CA ALA A 209 5.69 19.81 24.38
C ALA A 209 6.38 19.22 25.64
N PRO A 210 6.80 20.04 26.60
CA PRO A 210 7.56 19.55 27.77
C PRO A 210 6.85 18.52 28.63
N ASP A 211 5.52 18.49 28.59
CA ASP A 211 4.62 17.58 29.31
C ASP A 211 4.07 16.45 28.42
N ALA A 212 4.55 16.36 27.17
CA ALA A 212 4.11 15.31 26.28
C ALA A 212 4.61 13.93 26.74
N ALA A 213 3.71 12.94 26.68
CA ALA A 213 4.08 11.55 26.96
C ALA A 213 5.06 11.03 25.90
N GLU A 214 6.02 10.21 26.33
CA GLU A 214 6.97 9.56 25.41
C GLU A 214 6.24 8.63 24.45
N ILE A 215 6.45 8.83 23.14
CA ILE A 215 5.95 7.94 22.11
C ILE A 215 6.78 6.66 22.08
N HIS A 216 8.10 6.80 22.04
CA HIS A 216 9.04 5.69 22.11
C HIS A 216 9.68 5.62 23.50
N PRO A 217 9.46 4.55 24.28
CA PRO A 217 9.94 4.45 25.65
C PRO A 217 11.44 4.68 25.77
N GLY A 218 11.83 5.57 26.68
CA GLY A 218 13.23 5.92 26.92
C GLY A 218 13.89 6.79 25.84
N THR A 219 13.11 7.31 24.90
CA THR A 219 13.61 8.17 23.81
C THR A 219 12.80 9.46 23.78
N PRO A 220 13.42 10.64 23.88
CA PRO A 220 12.71 11.91 23.77
C PRO A 220 11.97 12.04 22.44
N ASN A 221 10.82 12.70 22.44
CA ASN A 221 10.02 12.94 21.24
C ASN A 221 10.66 13.96 20.26
N ALA A 222 11.76 14.60 20.62
CA ALA A 222 12.51 15.58 19.83
C ALA A 222 14.01 15.33 19.89
#